data_3ef38e77afba2fd7ab46677bf256566d
#
_entry.id   3ef38e77afba2fd7ab46677bf256566d
#
_cell.length_a   1.000
_cell.length_b   1.000
_cell.length_c   1.000
_cell.angle_alpha   90.00
_cell.angle_beta   90.00
_cell.angle_gamma   90.00
#
_symmetry.space_group_name_H-M   'P 1'
#
loop_
_entity.id
_entity.type
_entity.pdbx_description
1 polymer ?
#
loop_
_entity_poly.entity_id
_entity_poly.type
_entity_poly.pdbx_seq_one_letter_code
_entity_poly.pdbx_strand_id
1 'polypeptide(L)'
;MNPLPVSLHARFRCFGAKHPAMRRARAWLLAMALALHGYPAHAQDQPRVVDVPTRPGVTQRFLFIAPDAPKAAAILYAGGHGGLQLDPSGRFGWGAGNFLVRSRQLFVNDGIAVAVIDAPSDRQSAPYLNGFRLSKEHADDARAVIAWLREQLHVPVWLVGTSRGTQSAAAVAIALAGGGGPDGIVLTSTILREDRGGTAVTDMNLASLRIPVLVVHHQNDGCKHCPVSETDTLLKKLEASPKAERMIVSGGTSRGDPCEAFAYHGFNGLESGVVDAISAWMLAR
;
A
#
# COMPACT_ATOMS: atom_id res chain seq x y z
N MET A 1 -72.02 -37.76 -42.83
CA MET A 1 -73.10 -38.56 -42.27
C MET A 1 -73.10 -38.34 -40.78
N ASN A 2 -74.08 -37.58 -40.30
CA ASN A 2 -74.49 -37.47 -38.89
C ASN A 2 -75.15 -38.76 -38.47
N PRO A 3 -75.30 -39.14 -37.19
CA PRO A 3 -76.09 -38.35 -36.28
C PRO A 3 -75.64 -38.26 -34.81
N LEU A 4 -76.14 -37.18 -34.17
CA LEU A 4 -76.37 -36.90 -32.78
C LEU A 4 -77.32 -37.94 -32.10
N PRO A 5 -77.79 -37.77 -30.88
CA PRO A 5 -77.26 -37.38 -29.56
C PRO A 5 -77.71 -38.39 -28.45
N VAL A 6 -77.37 -38.19 -27.17
CA VAL A 6 -78.26 -38.40 -26.03
C VAL A 6 -77.75 -37.73 -24.74
N SER A 7 -78.62 -36.90 -24.21
CA SER A 7 -78.64 -36.29 -22.89
C SER A 7 -79.01 -37.27 -21.77
N LEU A 8 -78.42 -37.07 -20.58
CA LEU A 8 -79.14 -37.37 -19.32
C LEU A 8 -78.63 -36.53 -18.13
N HIS A 9 -79.63 -35.92 -17.51
CA HIS A 9 -79.50 -35.12 -16.27
C HIS A 9 -79.34 -36.03 -15.05
N ALA A 10 -78.59 -35.55 -14.01
CA ALA A 10 -78.97 -35.75 -12.61
C ALA A 10 -78.17 -34.96 -11.60
N ARG A 11 -78.81 -34.01 -11.03
CA ARG A 11 -79.05 -33.72 -9.61
C ARG A 11 -77.83 -33.29 -8.71
N PHE A 12 -77.97 -32.08 -8.25
CA PHE A 12 -77.33 -31.46 -7.09
C PHE A 12 -77.36 -32.26 -5.80
N ARG A 13 -76.27 -32.28 -5.07
CA ARG A 13 -76.22 -32.29 -3.58
C ARG A 13 -75.11 -31.41 -3.05
N CYS A 14 -75.50 -30.36 -2.38
CA CYS A 14 -74.58 -29.53 -1.53
C CYS A 14 -74.16 -30.36 -0.31
N PHE A 15 -72.84 -30.40 -0.06
CA PHE A 15 -72.31 -30.67 1.26
C PHE A 15 -71.24 -29.69 1.56
N GLY A 16 -71.40 -28.86 2.61
CA GLY A 16 -70.44 -27.91 3.11
C GLY A 16 -69.32 -28.63 3.79
N ALA A 17 -68.11 -28.22 3.46
CA ALA A 17 -66.91 -28.55 4.17
C ALA A 17 -66.16 -27.30 4.52
N LYS A 18 -66.00 -27.07 5.81
CA LYS A 18 -65.25 -25.98 6.45
C LYS A 18 -63.79 -26.05 6.08
N HIS A 19 -63.25 -25.00 5.52
CA HIS A 19 -61.84 -24.88 5.21
C HIS A 19 -61.01 -24.46 6.45
N PRO A 20 -60.02 -25.26 6.88
CA PRO A 20 -58.96 -24.81 7.78
C PRO A 20 -57.64 -24.61 6.98
N ALA A 21 -57.63 -23.73 5.95
CA ALA A 21 -56.44 -23.53 5.11
C ALA A 21 -55.85 -22.12 5.21
N MET A 22 -56.39 -21.26 6.08
CA MET A 22 -55.95 -19.83 6.11
C MET A 22 -55.05 -19.47 7.30
N ARG A 23 -54.58 -20.42 8.10
CA ARG A 23 -53.68 -20.16 9.23
C ARG A 23 -52.22 -20.53 8.98
N ARG A 24 -51.88 -21.28 7.92
CA ARG A 24 -50.49 -21.68 7.63
C ARG A 24 -49.77 -20.75 6.64
N ALA A 25 -50.43 -19.90 5.87
CA ALA A 25 -49.82 -18.97 4.93
C ALA A 25 -49.22 -17.71 5.58
N ARG A 26 -49.67 -17.34 6.80
CA ARG A 26 -49.11 -16.16 7.49
C ARG A 26 -47.81 -16.42 8.25
N ALA A 27 -47.46 -17.65 8.55
CA ALA A 27 -46.23 -18.03 9.24
C ALA A 27 -45.01 -18.06 8.30
N TRP A 28 -45.20 -18.30 7.01
CA TRP A 28 -44.13 -18.36 6.02
C TRP A 28 -43.70 -16.97 5.50
N LEU A 29 -44.56 -15.97 5.54
CA LEU A 29 -44.22 -14.60 5.14
C LEU A 29 -43.42 -13.85 6.21
N LEU A 30 -43.51 -14.23 7.49
CA LEU A 30 -42.69 -13.66 8.56
C LEU A 30 -41.28 -14.28 8.65
N ALA A 31 -41.09 -15.51 8.18
CA ALA A 31 -39.79 -16.17 8.14
C ALA A 31 -38.92 -15.70 6.97
N MET A 32 -39.52 -15.17 5.90
CA MET A 32 -38.79 -14.64 4.74
C MET A 32 -38.32 -13.16 4.91
N ALA A 33 -38.91 -12.42 5.85
CA ALA A 33 -38.57 -11.05 6.15
C ALA A 33 -37.33 -10.90 7.10
N LEU A 34 -36.88 -11.99 7.75
CA LEU A 34 -35.70 -11.96 8.63
C LEU A 34 -34.40 -12.40 7.94
N ALA A 35 -34.45 -12.87 6.70
CA ALA A 35 -33.25 -13.28 5.94
C ALA A 35 -32.59 -12.12 5.14
N LEU A 36 -33.13 -10.90 5.21
CA LEU A 36 -32.58 -9.70 4.57
C LEU A 36 -31.80 -8.81 5.56
N HIS A 37 -31.41 -9.34 6.71
CA HIS A 37 -30.48 -8.64 7.58
C HIS A 37 -29.06 -8.82 7.04
N GLY A 38 -28.70 -7.88 6.18
CA GLY A 38 -27.40 -7.29 6.04
C GLY A 38 -26.22 -8.25 6.20
N TYR A 39 -25.77 -8.86 5.08
CA TYR A 39 -24.33 -8.98 4.93
C TYR A 39 -23.80 -7.56 5.08
N PRO A 40 -22.86 -7.29 6.01
CA PRO A 40 -22.15 -6.02 5.96
C PRO A 40 -21.58 -5.99 4.55
N ALA A 41 -21.98 -5.00 3.76
CA ALA A 41 -21.24 -4.64 2.57
C ALA A 41 -19.82 -4.46 3.10
N HIS A 42 -18.90 -5.37 2.72
CA HIS A 42 -17.49 -5.15 2.97
C HIS A 42 -17.23 -3.77 2.40
N ALA A 43 -16.98 -2.81 3.27
CA ALA A 43 -16.50 -1.51 2.89
C ALA A 43 -15.16 -1.82 2.23
N GLN A 44 -15.17 -2.01 0.90
CA GLN A 44 -13.94 -2.03 0.12
C GLN A 44 -13.20 -0.79 0.56
N ASP A 45 -11.98 -0.97 1.05
CA ASP A 45 -11.17 0.08 1.61
C ASP A 45 -11.03 1.22 0.62
N GLN A 46 -11.92 2.21 0.75
CA GLN A 46 -11.85 3.40 -0.06
C GLN A 46 -10.59 4.16 0.36
N PRO A 47 -9.75 4.53 -0.60
CA PRO A 47 -8.61 5.39 -0.31
C PRO A 47 -9.07 6.62 0.47
N ARG A 48 -8.44 6.92 1.60
CA ARG A 48 -8.74 8.12 2.40
C ARG A 48 -7.48 8.92 2.68
N VAL A 49 -7.61 10.23 2.66
CA VAL A 49 -6.54 11.13 3.07
C VAL A 49 -6.55 11.25 4.60
N VAL A 50 -5.38 11.11 5.20
CA VAL A 50 -5.18 11.21 6.64
C VAL A 50 -4.14 12.30 6.91
N ASP A 51 -4.42 13.16 7.88
CA ASP A 51 -3.51 14.17 8.41
C ASP A 51 -3.20 13.83 9.88
N VAL A 52 -1.93 13.53 10.18
CA VAL A 52 -1.46 13.21 11.53
C VAL A 52 -0.65 14.39 12.08
N PRO A 53 -0.97 14.96 13.24
CA PRO A 53 -0.10 15.92 13.91
C PRO A 53 1.25 15.27 14.27
N THR A 54 2.35 15.94 13.96
CA THR A 54 3.70 15.38 14.16
C THR A 54 4.59 16.25 15.02
N ARG A 55 4.77 17.50 14.66
CA ARG A 55 5.55 18.53 15.36
C ARG A 55 4.65 19.73 15.66
N PRO A 56 5.02 20.64 16.57
CA PRO A 56 4.22 21.83 16.84
C PRO A 56 3.83 22.59 15.57
N GLY A 57 2.52 22.65 15.27
CA GLY A 57 1.98 23.32 14.08
C GLY A 57 2.19 22.59 12.76
N VAL A 58 2.73 21.36 12.76
CA VAL A 58 3.00 20.56 11.54
C VAL A 58 2.17 19.30 11.54
N THR A 59 1.61 18.97 10.36
CA THR A 59 0.91 17.72 10.09
C THR A 59 1.60 16.96 8.96
N GLN A 60 1.55 15.63 9.03
CA GLN A 60 1.98 14.75 7.98
C GLN A 60 0.76 14.16 7.26
N ARG A 61 0.62 14.49 6.00
CA ARG A 61 -0.44 13.97 5.13
C ARG A 61 -0.01 12.71 4.40
N PHE A 62 -0.94 11.76 4.27
CA PHE A 62 -0.74 10.57 3.44
C PHE A 62 -2.08 10.04 2.91
N LEU A 63 -2.02 9.33 1.76
CA LEU A 63 -3.12 8.54 1.26
C LEU A 63 -3.05 7.15 1.92
N PHE A 64 -4.07 6.80 2.67
CA PHE A 64 -4.20 5.52 3.34
C PHE A 64 -5.14 4.60 2.58
N ILE A 65 -4.71 3.35 2.36
CA ILE A 65 -5.52 2.27 1.77
C ILE A 65 -5.17 0.99 2.52
N ALA A 66 -6.17 0.23 2.96
CA ALA A 66 -5.92 -1.01 3.67
C ALA A 66 -6.86 -2.13 3.18
N PRO A 67 -6.46 -3.39 3.12
CA PRO A 67 -7.37 -4.51 2.96
C PRO A 67 -8.13 -4.78 4.27
N ASP A 68 -9.23 -5.52 4.23
CA ASP A 68 -10.06 -5.84 5.42
C ASP A 68 -9.25 -6.44 6.58
N ALA A 69 -8.25 -7.25 6.28
CA ALA A 69 -7.39 -7.92 7.25
C ALA A 69 -5.91 -7.78 6.86
N PRO A 70 -5.29 -6.62 7.09
CA PRO A 70 -3.90 -6.40 6.73
C PRO A 70 -2.96 -7.28 7.54
N LYS A 71 -1.95 -7.85 6.89
CA LYS A 71 -0.89 -8.65 7.52
C LYS A 71 0.32 -7.82 7.91
N ALA A 72 0.50 -6.69 7.24
CA ALA A 72 1.53 -5.68 7.49
C ALA A 72 1.05 -4.32 6.99
N ALA A 73 1.75 -3.26 7.37
CA ALA A 73 1.57 -1.93 6.81
C ALA A 73 2.88 -1.43 6.20
N ALA A 74 2.80 -0.60 5.17
CA ALA A 74 3.94 0.01 4.51
C ALA A 74 3.77 1.52 4.35
N ILE A 75 4.74 2.30 4.79
CA ILE A 75 4.87 3.72 4.43
C ILE A 75 5.66 3.77 3.12
N LEU A 76 5.05 4.32 2.06
CA LEU A 76 5.63 4.39 0.73
C LEU A 76 6.24 5.77 0.48
N TYR A 77 7.57 5.84 0.40
CA TYR A 77 8.34 7.04 0.11
C TYR A 77 8.66 7.16 -1.37
N ALA A 78 8.01 8.10 -2.05
CA ALA A 78 8.29 8.39 -3.44
C ALA A 78 9.70 8.98 -3.66
N GLY A 79 10.25 8.73 -4.84
CA GLY A 79 11.49 9.36 -5.32
C GLY A 79 11.32 10.86 -5.65
N GLY A 80 12.25 11.41 -6.42
CA GLY A 80 12.26 12.81 -6.80
C GLY A 80 12.32 13.76 -5.60
N HIS A 81 11.63 14.89 -5.65
CA HIS A 81 11.60 15.86 -4.55
C HIS A 81 10.67 15.45 -3.38
N GLY A 82 9.82 14.43 -3.56
CA GLY A 82 8.98 13.84 -2.49
C GLY A 82 7.74 14.63 -2.10
N GLY A 83 7.50 15.81 -2.64
CA GLY A 83 6.25 16.55 -2.47
C GLY A 83 5.23 16.08 -3.49
N LEU A 84 4.32 15.19 -3.08
CA LEU A 84 3.32 14.60 -3.94
C LEU A 84 2.14 15.51 -4.21
N GLN A 85 2.01 16.60 -3.43
CA GLN A 85 0.90 17.56 -3.51
C GLN A 85 -0.46 16.84 -3.43
N LEU A 86 -0.57 15.99 -2.43
CA LEU A 86 -1.78 15.20 -2.17
C LEU A 86 -2.92 16.11 -1.70
N ASP A 87 -3.96 16.22 -2.53
CA ASP A 87 -5.13 17.02 -2.18
C ASP A 87 -6.12 16.26 -1.26
N PRO A 88 -7.07 16.94 -0.62
CA PRO A 88 -8.05 16.29 0.26
C PRO A 88 -8.94 15.25 -0.42
N SER A 89 -9.02 15.25 -1.77
CA SER A 89 -9.77 14.24 -2.54
C SER A 89 -8.94 12.97 -2.83
N GLY A 90 -7.67 12.94 -2.44
CA GLY A 90 -6.79 11.80 -2.67
C GLY A 90 -6.06 11.84 -4.02
N ARG A 91 -6.09 12.96 -4.74
CA ARG A 91 -5.34 13.13 -5.99
C ARG A 91 -3.94 13.65 -5.70
N PHE A 92 -2.98 13.13 -6.46
CA PHE A 92 -1.60 13.58 -6.45
C PHE A 92 -1.42 14.67 -7.51
N GLY A 93 -1.00 15.86 -7.11
CA GLY A 93 -0.65 16.96 -8.02
C GLY A 93 0.68 16.71 -8.73
N TRP A 94 1.56 15.90 -8.12
CA TRP A 94 2.84 15.46 -8.67
C TRP A 94 3.13 14.00 -8.30
N GLY A 95 3.99 13.34 -9.08
CA GLY A 95 4.53 12.02 -8.74
C GLY A 95 3.58 10.84 -8.92
N ALA A 96 2.39 11.01 -9.50
CA ALA A 96 1.43 9.92 -9.76
C ALA A 96 2.04 8.76 -10.57
N GLY A 97 3.01 9.04 -11.45
CA GLY A 97 3.77 8.06 -12.22
C GLY A 97 4.92 7.39 -11.46
N ASN A 98 5.28 7.83 -10.25
CA ASN A 98 6.33 7.19 -9.44
C ASN A 98 5.98 5.71 -9.17
N PHE A 99 6.98 4.82 -9.17
CA PHE A 99 6.77 3.37 -9.01
C PHE A 99 5.88 3.04 -7.82
N LEU A 100 6.21 3.49 -6.61
CA LEU A 100 5.44 3.16 -5.41
C LEU A 100 4.04 3.82 -5.42
N VAL A 101 3.91 5.02 -6.00
CA VAL A 101 2.62 5.72 -6.06
C VAL A 101 1.65 5.02 -7.01
N ARG A 102 2.09 4.65 -8.22
CA ARG A 102 1.24 3.96 -9.20
C ARG A 102 0.95 2.49 -8.83
N SER A 103 1.87 1.85 -8.09
CA SER A 103 1.76 0.44 -7.70
C SER A 103 1.11 0.22 -6.32
N ARG A 104 0.70 1.28 -5.63
CA ARG A 104 0.18 1.21 -4.25
C ARG A 104 -0.93 0.18 -4.05
N GLN A 105 -1.84 0.05 -5.05
CA GLN A 105 -2.95 -0.90 -4.96
C GLN A 105 -2.48 -2.37 -5.02
N LEU A 106 -1.35 -2.65 -5.66
CA LEU A 106 -0.79 -4.01 -5.73
C LEU A 106 -0.38 -4.48 -4.32
N PHE A 107 0.26 -3.64 -3.52
CA PHE A 107 0.54 -3.95 -2.11
C PHE A 107 -0.72 -4.27 -1.31
N VAL A 108 -1.80 -3.51 -1.53
CA VAL A 108 -3.09 -3.75 -0.87
C VAL A 108 -3.68 -5.10 -1.27
N ASN A 109 -3.60 -5.45 -2.56
CA ASN A 109 -4.05 -6.74 -3.08
C ASN A 109 -3.28 -7.91 -2.45
N ASP A 110 -2.01 -7.69 -2.07
CA ASP A 110 -1.17 -8.69 -1.38
C ASP A 110 -1.39 -8.74 0.14
N GLY A 111 -2.33 -7.94 0.66
CA GLY A 111 -2.65 -7.92 2.09
C GLY A 111 -1.81 -6.94 2.91
N ILE A 112 -1.18 -5.94 2.29
CA ILE A 112 -0.38 -4.91 2.96
C ILE A 112 -1.13 -3.57 2.92
N ALA A 113 -1.46 -3.02 4.08
CA ALA A 113 -1.98 -1.66 4.15
C ALA A 113 -0.90 -0.66 3.75
N VAL A 114 -1.26 0.40 3.02
CA VAL A 114 -0.30 1.40 2.55
C VAL A 114 -0.64 2.80 3.02
N ALA A 115 0.41 3.55 3.40
CA ALA A 115 0.39 4.98 3.60
C ALA A 115 1.33 5.63 2.56
N VAL A 116 0.76 6.16 1.47
CA VAL A 116 1.54 6.91 0.47
C VAL A 116 1.78 8.31 1.02
N ILE A 117 2.98 8.54 1.55
CA ILE A 117 3.29 9.74 2.33
C ILE A 117 3.67 10.91 1.42
N ASP A 118 3.11 12.09 1.70
CA ASP A 118 3.49 13.36 1.08
C ASP A 118 4.62 14.04 1.85
N ALA A 119 5.06 15.22 1.44
CA ALA A 119 5.86 16.11 2.27
C ALA A 119 5.00 16.65 3.44
N PRO A 120 5.58 16.93 4.62
CA PRO A 120 4.83 17.51 5.74
C PRO A 120 4.33 18.93 5.41
N SER A 121 3.36 19.41 6.18
CA SER A 121 2.64 20.67 5.89
C SER A 121 3.54 21.91 5.81
N ASP A 122 4.70 21.90 6.45
CA ASP A 122 5.71 22.95 6.38
C ASP A 122 6.70 22.80 5.21
N ARG A 123 6.52 21.80 4.33
CA ARG A 123 7.36 21.47 3.17
C ARG A 123 6.57 21.30 1.87
N GLN A 124 5.45 21.99 1.72
CA GLN A 124 4.55 21.86 0.56
C GLN A 124 4.98 22.72 -0.66
N SER A 125 6.16 23.29 -0.63
CA SER A 125 6.77 24.04 -1.75
C SER A 125 8.23 23.65 -1.92
N ALA A 126 8.82 23.99 -3.09
CA ALA A 126 10.25 23.74 -3.33
C ALA A 126 11.12 24.33 -2.20
N PRO A 127 12.11 23.59 -1.71
CA PRO A 127 12.68 22.35 -2.25
C PRO A 127 12.02 21.05 -1.78
N TYR A 128 10.84 21.08 -1.13
CA TYR A 128 10.14 19.92 -0.58
C TYR A 128 11.02 19.11 0.38
N LEU A 129 11.24 17.81 0.10
CA LEU A 129 12.09 16.94 0.92
C LEU A 129 13.60 16.97 0.55
N ASN A 130 14.00 17.72 -0.47
CA ASN A 130 15.43 17.85 -0.79
C ASN A 130 16.16 18.53 0.38
N GLY A 131 17.21 17.89 0.90
CA GLY A 131 17.93 18.34 2.10
C GLY A 131 17.21 18.12 3.43
N PHE A 132 15.95 17.66 3.40
CA PHE A 132 15.14 17.41 4.61
C PHE A 132 15.09 15.93 5.02
N ARG A 133 15.25 14.99 4.07
CA ARG A 133 15.05 13.54 4.29
C ARG A 133 15.93 12.95 5.41
N LEU A 134 17.07 13.56 5.70
CA LEU A 134 18.01 13.09 6.72
C LEU A 134 17.87 13.84 8.06
N SER A 135 16.94 14.77 8.16
CA SER A 135 16.75 15.58 9.36
C SER A 135 16.04 14.78 10.47
N LYS A 136 16.24 15.23 11.70
CA LYS A 136 15.51 14.71 12.85
C LYS A 136 14.01 14.94 12.73
N GLU A 137 13.62 16.08 12.19
CA GLU A 137 12.23 16.47 11.97
C GLU A 137 11.52 15.49 11.03
N HIS A 138 12.21 15.06 9.95
CA HIS A 138 11.65 14.03 9.06
C HIS A 138 11.46 12.68 9.75
N ALA A 139 12.37 12.32 10.63
CA ALA A 139 12.24 11.10 11.44
C ALA A 139 11.11 11.22 12.47
N ASP A 140 10.91 12.39 13.08
CA ASP A 140 9.83 12.63 14.01
C ASP A 140 8.44 12.59 13.30
N ASP A 141 8.35 13.17 12.10
CA ASP A 141 7.13 13.07 11.26
C ASP A 141 6.82 11.61 10.92
N ALA A 142 7.81 10.85 10.50
CA ALA A 142 7.65 9.43 10.18
C ALA A 142 7.26 8.59 11.40
N ARG A 143 7.84 8.88 12.59
CA ARG A 143 7.50 8.19 13.84
C ARG A 143 6.02 8.34 14.17
N ALA A 144 5.44 9.52 13.97
CA ALA A 144 4.02 9.74 14.22
C ALA A 144 3.13 8.91 13.28
N VAL A 145 3.50 8.77 12.00
CA VAL A 145 2.78 7.92 11.04
C VAL A 145 2.93 6.43 11.39
N ILE A 146 4.13 5.99 11.77
CA ILE A 146 4.37 4.61 12.25
C ILE A 146 3.49 4.31 13.46
N ALA A 147 3.45 5.21 14.43
CA ALA A 147 2.63 5.06 15.64
C ALA A 147 1.14 4.98 15.29
N TRP A 148 0.67 5.88 14.41
CA TRP A 148 -0.71 5.87 13.93
C TRP A 148 -1.07 4.55 13.25
N LEU A 149 -0.22 4.03 12.34
CA LEU A 149 -0.46 2.76 11.66
C LEU A 149 -0.52 1.59 12.65
N ARG A 150 0.38 1.56 13.63
CA ARG A 150 0.38 0.52 14.67
C ARG A 150 -0.87 0.54 15.53
N GLU A 151 -1.33 1.73 15.90
CA GLU A 151 -2.55 1.92 16.68
C GLU A 151 -3.80 1.48 15.90
N GLN A 152 -3.87 1.81 14.60
CA GLN A 152 -5.03 1.47 13.77
C GLN A 152 -5.09 -0.01 13.39
N LEU A 153 -3.94 -0.66 13.16
CA LEU A 153 -3.90 -1.95 12.46
C LEU A 153 -3.34 -3.09 13.31
N HIS A 154 -2.53 -2.81 14.34
CA HIS A 154 -1.85 -3.80 15.19
C HIS A 154 -0.98 -4.82 14.40
N VAL A 155 -0.35 -4.38 13.32
CA VAL A 155 0.52 -5.18 12.44
C VAL A 155 1.92 -4.58 12.34
N PRO A 156 2.93 -5.34 11.88
CA PRO A 156 4.25 -4.79 11.58
C PRO A 156 4.20 -3.66 10.56
N VAL A 157 5.03 -2.61 10.76
CA VAL A 157 5.10 -1.44 9.89
C VAL A 157 6.45 -1.37 9.19
N TRP A 158 6.43 -1.34 7.87
CA TRP A 158 7.59 -1.27 7.00
C TRP A 158 7.75 0.11 6.39
N LEU A 159 8.99 0.49 6.04
CA LEU A 159 9.25 1.63 5.18
C LEU A 159 9.72 1.12 3.82
N VAL A 160 9.05 1.54 2.77
CA VAL A 160 9.41 1.20 1.38
C VAL A 160 9.78 2.49 0.65
N GLY A 161 11.02 2.61 0.22
CA GLY A 161 11.51 3.77 -0.52
C GLY A 161 11.91 3.43 -1.94
N THR A 162 11.70 4.33 -2.89
CA THR A 162 12.23 4.23 -4.24
C THR A 162 13.09 5.43 -4.59
N SER A 163 14.23 5.22 -5.26
CA SER A 163 15.13 6.32 -5.65
C SER A 163 15.48 7.19 -4.43
N ARG A 164 15.28 8.50 -4.47
CA ARG A 164 15.44 9.39 -3.31
C ARG A 164 14.58 9.03 -2.11
N GLY A 165 13.48 8.32 -2.31
CA GLY A 165 12.67 7.77 -1.21
C GLY A 165 13.45 6.77 -0.34
N THR A 166 14.50 6.12 -0.86
CA THR A 166 15.38 5.23 -0.10
C THR A 166 16.21 5.99 0.94
N GLN A 167 16.56 7.25 0.65
CA GLN A 167 17.20 8.13 1.64
C GLN A 167 16.28 8.37 2.84
N SER A 168 14.97 8.61 2.61
CA SER A 168 13.98 8.71 3.69
C SER A 168 13.87 7.41 4.49
N ALA A 169 13.65 6.28 3.81
CA ALA A 169 13.45 5.00 4.48
C ALA A 169 14.66 4.61 5.34
N ALA A 170 15.88 4.76 4.82
CA ALA A 170 17.11 4.45 5.54
C ALA A 170 17.35 5.42 6.70
N ALA A 171 17.26 6.74 6.44
CA ALA A 171 17.53 7.75 7.48
C ALA A 171 16.55 7.67 8.65
N VAL A 172 15.26 7.48 8.36
CA VAL A 172 14.21 7.28 9.40
C VAL A 172 14.49 6.02 10.21
N ALA A 173 14.78 4.89 9.55
CA ALA A 173 15.08 3.65 10.25
C ALA A 173 16.31 3.77 11.15
N ILE A 174 17.38 4.45 10.70
CA ILE A 174 18.58 4.72 11.48
C ILE A 174 18.27 5.64 12.67
N ALA A 175 17.58 6.75 12.43
CA ALA A 175 17.25 7.71 13.48
C ALA A 175 16.34 7.12 14.58
N LEU A 176 15.50 6.14 14.21
CA LEU A 176 14.55 5.49 15.12
C LEU A 176 15.00 4.10 15.60
N ALA A 177 16.25 3.69 15.36
CA ALA A 177 16.77 2.39 15.77
C ALA A 177 16.69 2.14 17.28
N GLY A 178 16.67 3.21 18.11
CA GLY A 178 16.50 3.13 19.56
C GLY A 178 15.07 2.89 20.05
N GLY A 179 14.07 2.92 19.17
CA GLY A 179 12.66 2.69 19.51
C GLY A 179 11.69 3.53 18.68
N GLY A 180 10.48 2.98 18.49
CA GLY A 180 9.43 3.63 17.70
C GLY A 180 9.67 3.63 16.19
N GLY A 181 10.69 2.93 15.71
CA GLY A 181 11.03 2.79 14.28
C GLY A 181 10.25 1.66 13.60
N PRO A 182 10.53 1.43 12.31
CA PRO A 182 9.89 0.37 11.52
C PRO A 182 10.36 -1.02 11.92
N ASP A 183 9.58 -2.03 11.51
CA ASP A 183 9.91 -3.45 11.71
C ASP A 183 10.79 -4.00 10.57
N GLY A 184 10.96 -3.26 9.48
CA GLY A 184 11.85 -3.55 8.37
C GLY A 184 11.80 -2.46 7.31
N ILE A 185 12.75 -2.49 6.37
CA ILE A 185 12.79 -1.55 5.24
C ILE A 185 13.01 -2.26 3.90
N VAL A 186 12.45 -1.67 2.85
CA VAL A 186 12.68 -2.05 1.45
C VAL A 186 13.23 -0.86 0.67
N LEU A 187 14.35 -1.05 0.02
CA LEU A 187 15.08 -0.04 -0.73
C LEU A 187 15.07 -0.40 -2.21
N THR A 188 14.22 0.27 -3.00
CA THR A 188 14.11 0.01 -4.44
C THR A 188 14.84 1.08 -5.25
N SER A 189 15.62 0.69 -6.25
CA SER A 189 16.45 1.62 -7.06
C SER A 189 17.19 2.63 -6.17
N THR A 190 17.95 2.10 -5.24
CA THR A 190 18.56 2.84 -4.12
C THR A 190 19.54 3.92 -4.59
N ILE A 191 19.50 5.10 -3.98
CA ILE A 191 20.52 6.12 -4.16
C ILE A 191 21.84 5.66 -3.53
N LEU A 192 22.79 5.25 -4.36
CA LEU A 192 24.10 4.73 -4.00
C LEU A 192 25.23 5.74 -4.21
N ARG A 193 24.93 6.85 -4.89
CA ARG A 193 25.83 7.99 -5.10
C ARG A 193 25.09 9.26 -4.72
N GLU A 194 25.81 10.18 -4.08
CA GLU A 194 25.27 11.49 -3.71
C GLU A 194 24.54 12.18 -4.85
N ASP A 195 23.44 12.81 -4.54
CA ASP A 195 22.65 13.61 -5.47
C ASP A 195 22.11 14.88 -4.78
N ARG A 196 21.30 15.66 -5.51
CA ARG A 196 20.69 16.89 -4.96
C ARG A 196 19.70 16.63 -3.80
N GLY A 197 19.29 15.39 -3.59
CA GLY A 197 18.39 14.98 -2.51
C GLY A 197 19.10 14.75 -1.19
N GLY A 198 20.42 14.56 -1.23
CA GLY A 198 21.26 14.32 -0.05
C GLY A 198 22.29 13.22 -0.25
N THR A 199 22.84 12.76 0.85
CA THR A 199 23.89 11.73 0.97
C THR A 199 23.42 10.38 0.41
N ALA A 200 24.33 9.63 -0.20
CA ALA A 200 24.09 8.25 -0.62
C ALA A 200 23.68 7.37 0.58
N VAL A 201 22.80 6.40 0.34
CA VAL A 201 22.37 5.47 1.40
C VAL A 201 23.57 4.69 1.96
N THR A 202 24.54 4.36 1.10
CA THR A 202 25.79 3.69 1.51
C THR A 202 26.64 4.49 2.50
N ASP A 203 26.48 5.83 2.57
CA ASP A 203 27.26 6.70 3.44
C ASP A 203 26.55 6.99 4.78
N MET A 204 25.36 6.41 4.97
CA MET A 204 24.62 6.48 6.23
C MET A 204 25.12 5.43 7.23
N ASN A 205 24.78 5.60 8.52
CA ASN A 205 25.13 4.65 9.58
C ASN A 205 24.27 3.38 9.52
N LEU A 206 24.41 2.59 8.46
CA LEU A 206 23.67 1.36 8.23
C LEU A 206 23.98 0.28 9.27
N ALA A 207 25.15 0.32 9.88
CA ALA A 207 25.56 -0.59 10.94
C ALA A 207 24.71 -0.48 12.22
N SER A 208 23.89 0.57 12.37
CA SER A 208 22.91 0.68 13.47
C SER A 208 21.62 -0.11 13.24
N LEU A 209 21.36 -0.55 12.02
CA LEU A 209 20.11 -1.25 11.68
C LEU A 209 20.10 -2.69 12.22
N ARG A 210 19.08 -3.01 13.01
CA ARG A 210 18.82 -4.35 13.60
C ARG A 210 17.49 -4.93 13.13
N ILE A 211 17.03 -4.48 11.96
CA ILE A 211 15.77 -4.87 11.34
C ILE A 211 16.04 -5.47 9.95
N PRO A 212 15.14 -6.28 9.39
CA PRO A 212 15.26 -6.81 8.03
C PRO A 212 15.35 -5.70 6.97
N VAL A 213 16.22 -5.90 5.97
CA VAL A 213 16.43 -4.98 4.85
C VAL A 213 16.41 -5.74 3.53
N LEU A 214 15.50 -5.34 2.63
CA LEU A 214 15.49 -5.83 1.24
C LEU A 214 15.97 -4.72 0.30
N VAL A 215 16.93 -5.05 -0.57
CA VAL A 215 17.42 -4.17 -1.64
C VAL A 215 16.91 -4.70 -2.98
N VAL A 216 16.15 -3.91 -3.74
CA VAL A 216 15.59 -4.32 -5.03
C VAL A 216 16.07 -3.40 -6.13
N HIS A 217 16.73 -3.94 -7.14
CA HIS A 217 17.21 -3.19 -8.29
C HIS A 217 16.87 -3.89 -9.61
N HIS A 218 16.69 -3.10 -10.66
CA HIS A 218 16.64 -3.62 -12.02
C HIS A 218 18.06 -3.80 -12.56
N GLN A 219 18.36 -4.95 -13.20
CA GLN A 219 19.71 -5.25 -13.71
C GLN A 219 20.25 -4.19 -14.69
N ASN A 220 19.35 -3.53 -15.44
CA ASN A 220 19.66 -2.51 -16.43
C ASN A 220 19.27 -1.09 -15.96
N ASP A 221 19.20 -0.83 -14.63
CA ASP A 221 18.98 0.52 -14.14
C ASP A 221 20.12 1.43 -14.60
N GLY A 222 19.81 2.35 -15.52
CA GLY A 222 20.76 3.27 -16.13
C GLY A 222 20.91 4.58 -15.36
N CYS A 223 20.24 4.73 -14.21
CA CYS A 223 20.34 5.94 -13.41
C CYS A 223 21.74 6.04 -12.75
N LYS A 224 22.47 7.11 -13.07
CA LYS A 224 23.85 7.33 -12.59
C LYS A 224 24.00 7.40 -11.07
N HIS A 225 22.89 7.67 -10.35
CA HIS A 225 22.88 7.73 -8.89
C HIS A 225 22.53 6.38 -8.23
N CYS A 226 22.09 5.40 -9.03
CA CYS A 226 21.60 4.11 -8.56
C CYS A 226 22.29 2.91 -9.26
N PRO A 227 23.63 2.89 -9.39
CA PRO A 227 24.30 1.84 -10.15
C PRO A 227 24.13 0.47 -9.47
N VAL A 228 23.52 -0.49 -10.18
CA VAL A 228 23.27 -1.84 -9.65
C VAL A 228 24.55 -2.54 -9.17
N SER A 229 25.69 -2.24 -9.80
CA SER A 229 27.01 -2.79 -9.42
C SER A 229 27.45 -2.41 -8.01
N GLU A 230 26.92 -1.36 -7.43
CA GLU A 230 27.26 -0.91 -6.07
C GLU A 230 26.35 -1.49 -4.98
N THR A 231 25.33 -2.28 -5.35
CA THR A 231 24.44 -2.92 -4.39
C THR A 231 25.15 -3.94 -3.48
N ASP A 232 26.23 -4.56 -3.94
CA ASP A 232 27.06 -5.43 -3.11
C ASP A 232 27.73 -4.68 -1.96
N THR A 233 28.17 -3.44 -2.22
CA THR A 233 28.73 -2.55 -1.19
C THR A 233 27.67 -2.17 -0.15
N LEU A 234 26.44 -1.90 -0.60
CA LEU A 234 25.32 -1.65 0.30
C LEU A 234 25.05 -2.84 1.21
N LEU A 235 24.98 -4.06 0.66
CA LEU A 235 24.73 -5.29 1.47
C LEU A 235 25.83 -5.50 2.51
N LYS A 236 27.09 -5.30 2.17
CA LYS A 236 28.21 -5.42 3.13
C LYS A 236 28.08 -4.47 4.32
N LYS A 237 27.48 -3.29 4.10
CA LYS A 237 27.24 -2.32 5.19
C LYS A 237 26.01 -2.63 6.05
N LEU A 238 25.20 -3.61 5.66
CA LEU A 238 24.02 -4.09 6.37
C LEU A 238 24.28 -5.36 7.22
N GLU A 239 25.53 -5.67 7.53
CA GLU A 239 25.93 -6.89 8.26
C GLU A 239 25.29 -7.02 9.64
N ALA A 240 24.86 -5.92 10.24
CA ALA A 240 24.17 -5.91 11.53
C ALA A 240 22.66 -6.19 11.43
N SER A 241 22.09 -6.20 10.24
CA SER A 241 20.71 -6.57 9.98
C SER A 241 20.54 -8.09 10.17
N PRO A 242 19.46 -8.55 10.83
CA PRO A 242 19.20 -9.99 11.00
C PRO A 242 18.88 -10.69 9.66
N LYS A 243 18.49 -9.94 8.64
CA LYS A 243 18.17 -10.43 7.30
C LYS A 243 18.37 -9.30 6.28
N ALA A 244 19.50 -9.29 5.58
CA ALA A 244 19.78 -8.37 4.48
C ALA A 244 19.87 -9.15 3.18
N GLU A 245 18.97 -8.88 2.25
CA GLU A 245 18.87 -9.59 0.97
C GLU A 245 18.82 -8.63 -0.20
N ARG A 246 19.29 -9.10 -1.37
CA ARG A 246 19.19 -8.39 -2.63
C ARG A 246 18.38 -9.16 -3.63
N MET A 247 17.46 -8.46 -4.30
CA MET A 247 16.69 -8.94 -5.43
C MET A 247 17.04 -8.14 -6.67
N ILE A 248 17.52 -8.81 -7.72
CA ILE A 248 17.76 -8.21 -9.03
C ILE A 248 16.69 -8.71 -9.99
N VAL A 249 15.97 -7.75 -10.57
CA VAL A 249 14.91 -8.04 -11.54
C VAL A 249 15.34 -7.68 -12.96
N SER A 250 14.70 -8.31 -13.93
CA SER A 250 14.98 -8.09 -15.35
C SER A 250 13.69 -8.10 -16.18
N GLY A 251 13.73 -7.58 -17.40
CA GLY A 251 12.55 -7.46 -18.27
C GLY A 251 11.97 -6.05 -18.28
N GLY A 252 10.69 -5.94 -18.56
CA GLY A 252 10.01 -4.64 -18.64
C GLY A 252 10.50 -3.78 -19.82
N THR A 253 10.26 -2.48 -19.72
CA THR A 253 10.63 -1.51 -20.77
C THR A 253 11.19 -0.22 -20.16
N SER A 254 12.05 0.48 -20.91
CA SER A 254 12.62 1.76 -20.48
C SER A 254 12.26 2.86 -21.47
N ARG A 255 11.77 3.97 -20.96
CA ARG A 255 11.43 5.16 -21.75
C ARG A 255 11.88 6.44 -21.03
N GLY A 256 12.40 7.40 -21.79
CA GLY A 256 12.80 8.70 -21.27
C GLY A 256 14.16 8.68 -20.56
N ASP A 257 14.34 9.61 -19.63
CA ASP A 257 15.58 9.71 -18.84
C ASP A 257 15.75 8.46 -17.96
N PRO A 258 16.97 7.88 -17.90
CA PRO A 258 17.23 6.68 -17.12
C PRO A 258 16.88 6.76 -15.63
N CYS A 259 16.82 7.93 -15.02
CA CYS A 259 16.45 8.12 -13.61
C CYS A 259 14.96 8.38 -13.39
N GLU A 260 14.15 8.36 -14.46
CA GLU A 260 12.72 8.66 -14.37
C GLU A 260 11.84 7.42 -14.20
N ALA A 261 10.60 7.67 -13.82
CA ALA A 261 9.64 6.65 -13.37
C ALA A 261 9.28 5.59 -14.43
N PHE A 262 9.37 5.90 -15.70
CA PHE A 262 9.04 4.99 -16.81
C PHE A 262 10.28 4.37 -17.48
N ALA A 263 11.45 4.55 -16.87
CA ALA A 263 12.66 3.80 -17.20
C ALA A 263 12.74 2.47 -16.42
N TYR A 264 13.78 1.68 -16.63
CA TYR A 264 14.09 0.51 -15.78
C TYR A 264 14.25 0.88 -14.31
N HIS A 265 14.71 2.10 -14.02
CA HIS A 265 14.78 2.68 -12.69
C HIS A 265 13.43 2.65 -11.94
N GLY A 266 12.33 2.83 -12.63
CA GLY A 266 10.97 2.77 -12.08
C GLY A 266 10.27 1.43 -12.28
N PHE A 267 10.98 0.36 -12.69
CA PHE A 267 10.41 -0.98 -12.91
C PHE A 267 9.23 -0.99 -13.91
N ASN A 268 9.31 -0.14 -14.93
CA ASN A 268 8.22 0.05 -15.88
C ASN A 268 7.89 -1.24 -16.64
N GLY A 269 6.62 -1.68 -16.51
CA GLY A 269 6.12 -2.94 -17.06
C GLY A 269 6.44 -4.19 -16.22
N LEU A 270 6.98 -4.00 -15.00
CA LEU A 270 7.26 -5.07 -14.03
C LEU A 270 6.55 -4.87 -12.70
N GLU A 271 5.66 -3.88 -12.59
CA GLU A 271 5.08 -3.43 -11.34
C GLU A 271 4.53 -4.57 -10.49
N SER A 272 3.68 -5.42 -11.10
CA SER A 272 3.06 -6.54 -10.39
C SER A 272 4.11 -7.51 -9.85
N GLY A 273 4.97 -8.06 -10.72
CA GLY A 273 5.96 -9.05 -10.30
C GLY A 273 6.95 -8.53 -9.26
N VAL A 274 7.30 -7.23 -9.31
CA VAL A 274 8.19 -6.61 -8.32
C VAL A 274 7.47 -6.42 -6.99
N VAL A 275 6.22 -5.95 -7.01
CA VAL A 275 5.43 -5.78 -5.78
C VAL A 275 5.12 -7.13 -5.14
N ASP A 276 4.66 -8.13 -5.93
CA ASP A 276 4.38 -9.48 -5.43
C ASP A 276 5.60 -10.07 -4.71
N ALA A 277 6.81 -9.90 -5.30
CA ALA A 277 8.05 -10.40 -4.71
C ALA A 277 8.44 -9.63 -3.42
N ILE A 278 8.29 -8.31 -3.40
CA ILE A 278 8.51 -7.49 -2.21
C ILE A 278 7.53 -7.89 -1.10
N SER A 279 6.25 -7.98 -1.42
CA SER A 279 5.18 -8.34 -0.49
C SER A 279 5.40 -9.73 0.11
N ALA A 280 5.73 -10.71 -0.73
CA ALA A 280 6.06 -12.07 -0.28
C ALA A 280 7.25 -12.06 0.68
N TRP A 281 8.31 -11.29 0.39
CA TRP A 281 9.49 -11.18 1.26
C TRP A 281 9.18 -10.50 2.60
N MET A 282 8.36 -9.43 2.58
CA MET A 282 7.93 -8.71 3.80
C MET A 282 7.07 -9.60 4.71
N LEU A 283 6.26 -10.49 4.13
CA LEU A 283 5.34 -11.37 4.85
C LEU A 283 5.96 -12.73 5.23
N ALA A 284 7.12 -13.09 4.66
CA ALA A 284 7.86 -14.29 5.04
C ALA A 284 8.43 -14.14 6.45
N ARG A 285 8.00 -15.03 7.36
CA ARG A 285 8.48 -15.11 8.75
C ARG A 285 9.69 -16.00 8.86
#